data_9aaa667b424efa7dbd18348cda9b37c7
#
_entry.id   9aaa667b424efa7dbd18348cda9b37c7
#
_cell.length_a   1.000
_cell.length_b   1.000
_cell.length_c   1.000
_cell.angle_alpha   90.00
_cell.angle_beta   90.00
_cell.angle_gamma   90.00
#
_symmetry.space_group_name_H-M   'P 1'
#
loop_
_entity.id
_entity.type
_entity.pdbx_description
1 polymer ?
#
loop_
_entity_poly.entity_id
_entity_poly.type
_entity_poly.pdbx_seq_one_letter_code
_entity_poly.pdbx_strand_id
1 'polypeptide(L)'
;MKKVIRANTYLYFNDEKSLEFFDLIENNRYKLIKVLKDDQRSYVALIEIQGKRYIYKRPIEKNSRKWQRFLSIFRGSESKREFKNIEKIREVGLNGAVPYLAVEKKKGLVVYDSYLIYGYIDGRESSFKDIKLIMSELKKIHSLGYLHGDSHMNNFLIKGEKVYLIDTKLLWNKYGGFGRAFEFMYLEESCLQEIDYDKESIYYKGAKGLRNYLTFLAKIKSIRRKKK
;
A
#
# COMPACT_ATOMS: atom_id res chain seq x y z
N MET A 1 -1.06 17.15 -5.68
CA MET A 1 -0.67 17.21 -4.25
C MET A 1 -0.11 18.59 -3.91
N LYS A 2 -0.76 19.36 -3.02
CA LYS A 2 -0.29 20.63 -2.42
C LYS A 2 0.50 20.36 -1.14
N LYS A 3 1.22 21.37 -0.62
CA LYS A 3 2.02 21.27 0.61
C LYS A 3 1.89 22.55 1.42
N VAL A 4 1.64 22.39 2.73
CA VAL A 4 1.71 23.47 3.73
C VAL A 4 2.66 23.08 4.86
N ILE A 5 3.35 24.04 5.45
CA ILE A 5 4.25 23.83 6.58
C ILE A 5 3.74 24.64 7.76
N ARG A 6 3.49 23.97 8.89
CA ARG A 6 3.13 24.57 10.17
C ARG A 6 4.22 24.20 11.18
N ALA A 7 5.07 25.13 11.54
CA ALA A 7 6.28 24.89 12.35
C ALA A 7 7.12 23.74 11.74
N ASN A 8 7.31 22.65 12.48
CA ASN A 8 8.08 21.47 12.03
C ASN A 8 7.21 20.35 11.43
N THR A 9 5.95 20.66 11.09
CA THR A 9 4.98 19.72 10.55
C THR A 9 4.68 20.05 9.09
N TYR A 10 4.80 19.06 8.23
CA TYR A 10 4.56 19.15 6.79
C TYR A 10 3.27 18.43 6.46
N LEU A 11 2.31 19.17 5.89
CA LEU A 11 0.98 18.70 5.52
C LEU A 11 0.92 18.59 4.00
N TYR A 12 0.51 17.42 3.49
CA TYR A 12 0.34 17.13 2.07
C TYR A 12 -1.12 16.78 1.81
N PHE A 13 -1.75 17.44 0.86
CA PHE A 13 -3.19 17.32 0.58
C PHE A 13 -3.50 17.73 -0.88
N ASN A 14 -4.72 17.49 -1.33
CA ASN A 14 -5.20 17.92 -2.65
C ASN A 14 -6.22 19.05 -2.54
N ASP A 15 -7.12 18.97 -1.55
CA ASP A 15 -8.14 19.97 -1.26
C ASP A 15 -7.85 20.64 0.09
N GLU A 16 -7.98 21.96 0.15
CA GLU A 16 -7.72 22.75 1.37
C GLU A 16 -8.62 22.37 2.54
N LYS A 17 -9.84 21.90 2.26
CA LYS A 17 -10.72 21.33 3.30
C LYS A 17 -10.08 20.16 4.04
N SER A 18 -9.15 19.44 3.39
CA SER A 18 -8.43 18.35 4.04
C SER A 18 -7.48 18.81 5.15
N LEU A 19 -7.15 20.10 5.24
CA LEU A 19 -6.35 20.64 6.34
C LEU A 19 -7.07 20.56 7.69
N GLU A 20 -8.42 20.59 7.69
CA GLU A 20 -9.20 20.42 8.91
C GLU A 20 -8.93 19.08 9.60
N PHE A 21 -8.62 18.03 8.80
CA PHE A 21 -8.29 16.72 9.35
C PHE A 21 -7.08 16.78 10.29
N PHE A 22 -6.09 17.62 9.99
CA PHE A 22 -4.94 17.80 10.87
C PHE A 22 -5.37 18.27 12.26
N ASP A 23 -6.16 19.36 12.32
CA ASP A 23 -6.62 19.93 13.57
C ASP A 23 -7.57 19.00 14.34
N LEU A 24 -8.40 18.23 13.63
CA LEU A 24 -9.31 17.24 14.22
C LEU A 24 -8.54 16.05 14.81
N ILE A 25 -7.52 15.55 14.12
CA ILE A 25 -6.69 14.42 14.59
C ILE A 25 -5.81 14.83 15.76
N GLU A 26 -5.10 15.97 15.68
CA GLU A 26 -4.19 16.41 16.75
C GLU A 26 -4.95 16.75 18.06
N ASN A 27 -6.22 17.17 17.96
CA ASN A 27 -7.08 17.44 19.10
C ASN A 27 -7.98 16.27 19.50
N ASN A 28 -7.76 15.07 18.96
CA ASN A 28 -8.58 13.86 19.20
C ASN A 28 -10.09 14.08 18.95
N ARG A 29 -10.46 14.96 18.02
CA ARG A 29 -11.86 15.25 17.65
C ARG A 29 -12.34 14.34 16.52
N TYR A 30 -12.23 13.03 16.74
CA TYR A 30 -12.74 11.98 15.86
C TYR A 30 -13.26 10.82 16.70
N LYS A 31 -14.14 10.00 16.12
CA LYS A 31 -14.65 8.78 16.76
C LYS A 31 -13.84 7.58 16.22
N LEU A 32 -13.20 6.84 17.10
CA LEU A 32 -12.61 5.54 16.76
C LEU A 32 -13.75 4.52 16.60
N ILE A 33 -13.89 3.95 15.40
CA ILE A 33 -14.88 2.90 15.14
C ILE A 33 -14.27 1.52 15.40
N LYS A 34 -13.10 1.24 14.80
CA LYS A 34 -12.44 -0.07 14.87
C LYS A 34 -10.94 0.06 14.64
N VAL A 35 -10.14 -0.63 15.43
CA VAL A 35 -8.73 -0.88 15.12
C VAL A 35 -8.67 -2.04 14.14
N LEU A 36 -8.11 -1.80 12.95
CA LEU A 36 -7.98 -2.79 11.88
C LEU A 36 -6.64 -3.51 11.97
N LYS A 37 -5.60 -2.80 12.44
CA LYS A 37 -4.26 -3.33 12.62
C LYS A 37 -3.53 -2.56 13.71
N ASP A 38 -2.91 -3.28 14.64
CA ASP A 38 -2.05 -2.72 15.68
C ASP A 38 -0.90 -3.69 15.93
N ASP A 39 0.19 -3.47 15.21
CA ASP A 39 1.39 -4.27 15.33
C ASP A 39 2.65 -3.38 15.38
N GLN A 40 3.81 -4.01 15.56
CA GLN A 40 5.08 -3.27 15.59
C GLN A 40 5.40 -2.52 14.28
N ARG A 41 4.71 -2.84 13.18
CA ARG A 41 4.96 -2.24 11.85
C ARG A 41 4.08 -1.03 11.59
N SER A 42 2.79 -1.11 11.98
CA SER A 42 1.82 -0.05 11.66
C SER A 42 0.60 -0.11 12.57
N TYR A 43 0.05 1.05 12.82
CA TYR A 43 -1.29 1.21 13.38
C TYR A 43 -2.24 1.66 12.28
N VAL A 44 -3.36 0.93 12.10
CA VAL A 44 -4.40 1.26 11.12
C VAL A 44 -5.76 1.20 11.82
N ALA A 45 -6.52 2.27 11.72
CA ALA A 45 -7.83 2.37 12.35
C ALA A 45 -8.89 2.92 11.38
N LEU A 46 -10.10 2.41 11.50
CA LEU A 46 -11.31 3.00 10.94
C LEU A 46 -11.80 4.07 11.90
N ILE A 47 -11.85 5.30 11.44
CA ILE A 47 -12.30 6.46 12.20
C ILE A 47 -13.48 7.15 11.52
N GLU A 48 -14.27 7.89 12.30
CA GLU A 48 -15.35 8.73 11.80
C GLU A 48 -15.05 10.20 12.13
N ILE A 49 -15.15 11.04 11.12
CA ILE A 49 -15.01 12.49 11.22
C ILE A 49 -16.23 13.11 10.53
N GLN A 50 -17.01 13.92 11.24
CA GLN A 50 -18.21 14.59 10.70
C GLN A 50 -19.19 13.64 9.99
N GLY A 51 -19.42 12.46 10.58
CA GLY A 51 -20.35 11.45 10.03
C GLY A 51 -19.81 10.65 8.83
N LYS A 52 -18.56 10.87 8.41
CA LYS A 52 -17.92 10.14 7.30
C LYS A 52 -16.80 9.24 7.82
N ARG A 53 -16.64 8.10 7.15
CA ARG A 53 -15.63 7.09 7.54
C ARG A 53 -14.33 7.27 6.78
N TYR A 54 -13.21 7.14 7.50
CA TYR A 54 -11.85 7.30 6.98
C TYR A 54 -10.94 6.23 7.57
N ILE A 55 -9.84 5.96 6.88
CA ILE A 55 -8.74 5.16 7.42
C ILE A 55 -7.66 6.12 7.92
N TYR A 56 -7.28 5.95 9.18
CA TYR A 56 -6.09 6.54 9.78
C TYR A 56 -4.99 5.48 9.81
N LYS A 57 -3.86 5.77 9.18
CA LYS A 57 -2.71 4.84 9.10
C LYS A 57 -1.43 5.52 9.55
N ARG A 58 -0.77 4.93 10.56
CA ARG A 58 0.51 5.41 11.11
C ARG A 58 1.57 4.32 11.01
N PRO A 59 2.64 4.49 10.19
CA PRO A 59 3.71 3.52 10.05
C PRO A 59 4.67 3.58 11.24
N ILE A 60 4.55 2.69 12.22
CA ILE A 60 5.32 2.69 13.48
C ILE A 60 6.77 2.26 13.22
N GLU A 61 6.98 1.12 12.58
CA GLU A 61 8.32 0.56 12.35
C GLU A 61 9.23 1.52 11.56
N LYS A 62 8.67 2.14 10.51
CA LYS A 62 9.43 3.05 9.65
C LYS A 62 9.70 4.40 10.32
N ASN A 63 8.82 4.83 11.20
CA ASN A 63 9.02 6.02 12.02
C ASN A 63 10.07 5.80 13.13
N SER A 64 10.25 4.57 13.62
CA SER A 64 11.14 4.25 14.74
C SER A 64 12.57 3.88 14.33
N ARG A 65 12.78 3.24 13.18
CA ARG A 65 14.10 2.76 12.74
C ARG A 65 15.03 3.91 12.34
N LYS A 66 16.20 4.03 12.98
CA LYS A 66 17.21 5.07 12.69
C LYS A 66 17.59 5.17 11.21
N TRP A 67 17.80 4.02 10.54
CA TRP A 67 18.10 3.97 9.10
C TRP A 67 16.97 4.49 8.22
N GLN A 68 15.72 4.16 8.54
CA GLN A 68 14.56 4.66 7.79
C GLN A 68 14.35 6.17 7.98
N ARG A 69 14.63 6.67 9.18
CA ARG A 69 14.65 8.12 9.46
C ARG A 69 15.71 8.83 8.61
N PHE A 70 16.92 8.29 8.52
CA PHE A 70 17.95 8.84 7.65
C PHE A 70 17.51 8.87 6.19
N LEU A 71 16.96 7.77 5.67
CA LEU A 71 16.43 7.72 4.31
C LEU A 71 15.25 8.67 4.07
N SER A 72 14.50 9.07 5.11
CA SER A 72 13.38 10.00 4.99
C SER A 72 13.83 11.41 4.57
N ILE A 73 15.09 11.78 4.79
CA ILE A 73 15.67 13.05 4.33
C ILE A 73 15.53 13.17 2.81
N PHE A 74 15.80 12.07 2.08
CA PHE A 74 15.80 12.06 0.62
C PHE A 74 14.45 11.66 0.01
N ARG A 75 13.73 10.73 0.65
CA ARG A 75 12.52 10.09 0.06
C ARG A 75 11.21 10.55 0.68
N GLY A 76 11.26 11.32 1.78
CA GLY A 76 10.10 11.60 2.61
C GLY A 76 9.63 10.38 3.41
N SER A 77 8.54 10.56 4.17
CA SER A 77 7.95 9.49 4.96
C SER A 77 7.24 8.43 4.11
N GLU A 78 6.92 7.32 4.74
CA GLU A 78 6.04 6.31 4.14
C GLU A 78 4.65 6.89 3.85
N SER A 79 4.08 7.63 4.80
CA SER A 79 2.76 8.25 4.66
C SER A 79 2.67 9.17 3.44
N LYS A 80 3.69 9.99 3.19
CA LYS A 80 3.76 10.82 1.97
C LYS A 80 3.85 10.00 0.70
N ARG A 81 4.64 8.91 0.69
CA ARG A 81 4.79 8.03 -0.47
C ARG A 81 3.51 7.27 -0.76
N GLU A 82 2.84 6.79 0.27
CA GLU A 82 1.56 6.10 0.14
C GLU A 82 0.47 7.06 -0.35
N PHE A 83 0.43 8.30 0.14
CA PHE A 83 -0.46 9.34 -0.38
C PHE A 83 -0.30 9.50 -1.90
N LYS A 84 0.95 9.65 -2.38
CA LYS A 84 1.25 9.76 -3.81
C LYS A 84 0.85 8.53 -4.61
N ASN A 85 1.03 7.33 -4.03
CA ASN A 85 0.61 6.09 -4.70
C ASN A 85 -0.91 6.01 -4.84
N ILE A 86 -1.66 6.34 -3.79
CA ILE A 86 -3.13 6.36 -3.83
C ILE A 86 -3.63 7.40 -4.85
N GLU A 87 -3.00 8.58 -4.89
CA GLU A 87 -3.29 9.61 -5.89
C GLU A 87 -3.05 9.07 -7.31
N LYS A 88 -1.88 8.49 -7.57
CA LYS A 88 -1.48 7.94 -8.85
C LYS A 88 -2.42 6.82 -9.35
N ILE A 89 -2.86 5.92 -8.46
CA ILE A 89 -3.83 4.87 -8.79
C ILE A 89 -5.08 5.50 -9.45
N ARG A 90 -5.58 6.59 -8.89
CA ARG A 90 -6.77 7.28 -9.38
C ARG A 90 -6.50 8.07 -10.67
N GLU A 91 -5.33 8.71 -10.79
CA GLU A 91 -4.89 9.47 -11.98
C GLU A 91 -4.81 8.58 -13.22
N VAL A 92 -4.38 7.32 -13.07
CA VAL A 92 -4.32 6.36 -14.18
C VAL A 92 -5.64 5.62 -14.43
N GLY A 93 -6.75 6.04 -13.80
CA GLY A 93 -8.09 5.49 -14.03
C GLY A 93 -8.35 4.13 -13.38
N LEU A 94 -7.60 3.78 -12.35
CA LEU A 94 -7.85 2.60 -11.51
C LEU A 94 -8.68 2.99 -10.27
N ASN A 95 -9.39 2.02 -9.68
CA ASN A 95 -10.16 2.28 -8.47
C ASN A 95 -9.27 2.16 -7.24
N GLY A 96 -9.22 3.20 -6.44
CA GLY A 96 -8.49 3.26 -5.18
C GLY A 96 -9.17 4.21 -4.20
N ALA A 97 -8.69 4.25 -2.97
CA ALA A 97 -9.15 5.21 -1.98
C ALA A 97 -8.94 6.65 -2.42
N VAL A 98 -9.58 7.59 -1.76
CA VAL A 98 -9.32 9.03 -1.94
C VAL A 98 -8.33 9.46 -0.88
N PRO A 99 -7.11 9.95 -1.22
CA PRO A 99 -6.19 10.47 -0.23
C PRO A 99 -6.62 11.86 0.20
N TYR A 100 -6.69 12.11 1.51
CA TYR A 100 -7.09 13.40 2.08
C TYR A 100 -5.90 14.16 2.65
N LEU A 101 -5.14 13.54 3.56
CA LEU A 101 -4.05 14.21 4.25
C LEU A 101 -2.92 13.23 4.55
N ALA A 102 -1.67 13.61 4.22
CA ALA A 102 -0.49 12.98 4.79
C ALA A 102 0.29 14.00 5.62
N VAL A 103 0.76 13.57 6.78
CA VAL A 103 1.46 14.39 7.74
C VAL A 103 2.86 13.85 7.97
N GLU A 104 3.84 14.74 7.98
CA GLU A 104 5.22 14.46 8.41
C GLU A 104 5.60 15.42 9.54
N LYS A 105 5.91 14.89 10.72
CA LYS A 105 6.49 15.67 11.83
C LYS A 105 8.00 15.50 11.79
N LYS A 106 8.74 16.62 11.73
CA LYS A 106 10.19 16.61 11.55
C LYS A 106 10.92 17.21 12.77
N LYS A 107 12.12 16.65 13.01
CA LYS A 107 13.12 17.25 13.88
C LYS A 107 14.35 17.54 13.02
N GLY A 108 14.57 18.82 12.68
CA GLY A 108 15.47 19.20 11.61
C GLY A 108 15.03 18.63 10.26
N LEU A 109 15.89 17.92 9.56
CA LEU A 109 15.60 17.29 8.27
C LEU A 109 14.94 15.90 8.39
N VAL A 110 14.93 15.31 9.59
CA VAL A 110 14.55 13.92 9.82
C VAL A 110 13.07 13.83 10.19
N VAL A 111 12.30 12.96 9.51
CA VAL A 111 10.94 12.62 9.91
C VAL A 111 10.99 11.67 11.11
N TYR A 112 10.38 12.06 12.23
CA TYR A 112 10.30 11.23 13.44
C TYR A 112 8.91 10.61 13.61
N ASP A 113 7.87 11.22 13.03
CA ASP A 113 6.52 10.69 13.03
C ASP A 113 5.79 11.07 11.73
N SER A 114 4.89 10.21 11.28
CA SER A 114 4.06 10.47 10.11
C SER A 114 2.80 9.65 10.16
N TYR A 115 1.73 10.18 9.57
CA TYR A 115 0.47 9.46 9.39
C TYR A 115 -0.22 9.87 8.10
N LEU A 116 -1.20 9.07 7.69
CA LEU A 116 -1.98 9.24 6.47
C LEU A 116 -3.45 9.06 6.78
N ILE A 117 -4.30 9.92 6.17
CA ILE A 117 -5.75 9.80 6.19
C ILE A 117 -6.24 9.66 4.76
N TYR A 118 -7.04 8.62 4.52
CA TYR A 118 -7.71 8.39 3.25
C TYR A 118 -9.12 7.86 3.45
N GLY A 119 -9.96 7.98 2.43
CA GLY A 119 -11.36 7.58 2.49
C GLY A 119 -11.51 6.08 2.69
N TYR A 120 -12.42 5.69 3.57
CA TYR A 120 -12.80 4.29 3.72
C TYR A 120 -13.52 3.80 2.47
N ILE A 121 -13.13 2.63 2.00
CA ILE A 121 -13.81 1.93 0.91
C ILE A 121 -14.77 0.93 1.55
N ASP A 122 -16.07 1.17 1.39
CA ASP A 122 -17.12 0.26 1.84
C ASP A 122 -17.24 -0.91 0.85
N GLY A 123 -16.25 -1.78 0.89
CA GLY A 123 -16.11 -2.98 0.08
C GLY A 123 -15.85 -4.19 0.97
N ARG A 124 -16.18 -5.38 0.47
CA ARG A 124 -15.82 -6.63 1.12
C ARG A 124 -14.41 -7.07 0.73
N GLU A 125 -13.79 -7.85 1.57
CA GLU A 125 -12.55 -8.54 1.24
C GLU A 125 -12.77 -9.47 0.03
N SER A 126 -11.76 -9.58 -0.83
CA SER A 126 -11.82 -10.47 -1.96
C SER A 126 -11.67 -11.93 -1.54
N SER A 127 -12.25 -12.82 -2.33
CA SER A 127 -12.16 -14.26 -2.17
C SER A 127 -11.80 -14.90 -3.51
N PHE A 128 -11.52 -16.21 -3.52
CA PHE A 128 -11.23 -16.91 -4.78
C PHE A 128 -12.37 -16.82 -5.81
N LYS A 129 -13.61 -16.64 -5.37
CA LYS A 129 -14.76 -16.41 -6.27
C LYS A 129 -14.58 -15.16 -7.14
N ASP A 130 -13.78 -14.20 -6.69
CA ASP A 130 -13.52 -12.94 -7.39
C ASP A 130 -12.27 -13.00 -8.28
N ILE A 131 -11.61 -14.15 -8.37
CA ILE A 131 -10.30 -14.27 -9.03
C ILE A 131 -10.32 -13.77 -10.47
N LYS A 132 -11.39 -14.01 -11.23
CA LYS A 132 -11.53 -13.53 -12.62
C LYS A 132 -11.54 -11.99 -12.69
N LEU A 133 -12.23 -11.33 -11.75
CA LEU A 133 -12.27 -9.86 -11.65
C LEU A 133 -10.89 -9.32 -11.28
N ILE A 134 -10.22 -9.92 -10.30
CA ILE A 134 -8.89 -9.51 -9.85
C ILE A 134 -7.87 -9.68 -10.96
N MET A 135 -7.89 -10.80 -11.67
CA MET A 135 -7.00 -11.05 -12.81
C MET A 135 -7.24 -10.05 -13.94
N SER A 136 -8.50 -9.70 -14.21
CA SER A 136 -8.85 -8.66 -15.19
C SER A 136 -8.29 -7.30 -14.79
N GLU A 137 -8.44 -6.91 -13.52
CA GLU A 137 -7.89 -5.64 -13.01
C GLU A 137 -6.36 -5.65 -13.03
N LEU A 138 -5.72 -6.78 -12.68
CA LEU A 138 -4.26 -6.93 -12.76
C LEU A 138 -3.76 -6.82 -14.21
N LYS A 139 -4.45 -7.43 -15.18
CA LYS A 139 -4.17 -7.28 -16.62
C LYS A 139 -4.30 -5.82 -17.06
N LYS A 140 -5.31 -5.09 -16.55
CA LYS A 140 -5.49 -3.66 -16.81
C LYS A 140 -4.32 -2.84 -16.25
N ILE A 141 -3.86 -3.11 -15.04
CA ILE A 141 -2.66 -2.48 -14.47
C ILE A 141 -1.45 -2.72 -15.38
N HIS A 142 -1.28 -3.96 -15.84
CA HIS A 142 -0.18 -4.34 -16.73
C HIS A 142 -0.25 -3.65 -18.10
N SER A 143 -1.45 -3.46 -18.67
CA SER A 143 -1.63 -2.76 -19.95
C SER A 143 -1.31 -1.27 -19.86
N LEU A 144 -1.47 -0.67 -18.69
CA LEU A 144 -1.05 0.70 -18.37
C LEU A 144 0.46 0.83 -18.13
N GLY A 145 1.23 -0.25 -18.25
CA GLY A 145 2.68 -0.26 -18.06
C GLY A 145 3.13 -0.34 -16.59
N TYR A 146 2.22 -0.69 -15.68
CA TYR A 146 2.53 -0.80 -14.26
C TYR A 146 2.46 -2.24 -13.74
N LEU A 147 3.01 -2.43 -12.55
CA LEU A 147 2.82 -3.59 -11.68
C LEU A 147 2.10 -3.13 -10.42
N HIS A 148 1.30 -3.99 -9.82
CA HIS A 148 0.66 -3.77 -8.52
C HIS A 148 1.71 -3.60 -7.42
N GLY A 149 2.77 -4.41 -7.47
CA GLY A 149 3.90 -4.38 -6.55
C GLY A 149 3.69 -5.13 -5.23
N ASP A 150 2.48 -5.67 -5.01
CA ASP A 150 2.12 -6.56 -3.91
C ASP A 150 0.77 -7.21 -4.19
N SER A 151 0.68 -8.03 -5.25
CA SER A 151 -0.57 -8.61 -5.79
C SER A 151 -1.14 -9.75 -4.94
N HIS A 152 -1.15 -9.58 -3.61
CA HIS A 152 -1.78 -10.51 -2.68
C HIS A 152 -3.30 -10.32 -2.67
N MET A 153 -4.07 -11.41 -2.53
CA MET A 153 -5.55 -11.38 -2.49
C MET A 153 -6.10 -10.31 -1.55
N ASN A 154 -5.56 -10.21 -0.34
CA ASN A 154 -6.04 -9.27 0.67
C ASN A 154 -5.84 -7.78 0.28
N ASN A 155 -5.11 -7.51 -0.79
CA ASN A 155 -4.87 -6.15 -1.29
C ASN A 155 -5.90 -5.71 -2.34
N PHE A 156 -6.98 -6.50 -2.49
CA PHE A 156 -8.12 -6.18 -3.35
C PHE A 156 -9.41 -6.18 -2.55
N LEU A 157 -10.19 -5.12 -2.67
CA LEU A 157 -11.55 -5.04 -2.12
C LEU A 157 -12.56 -5.08 -3.26
N ILE A 158 -13.69 -5.73 -3.02
CA ILE A 158 -14.79 -5.82 -3.99
C ILE A 158 -15.94 -4.94 -3.54
N LYS A 159 -16.37 -4.03 -4.42
CA LYS A 159 -17.57 -3.20 -4.22
C LYS A 159 -18.43 -3.25 -5.47
N GLY A 160 -19.55 -3.95 -5.40
CA GLY A 160 -20.32 -4.34 -6.59
C GLY A 160 -19.45 -5.20 -7.51
N GLU A 161 -19.38 -4.83 -8.78
CA GLU A 161 -18.55 -5.50 -9.80
C GLU A 161 -17.16 -4.85 -9.97
N LYS A 162 -16.78 -3.93 -9.08
CA LYS A 162 -15.52 -3.18 -9.18
C LYS A 162 -14.50 -3.69 -8.17
N VAL A 163 -13.27 -3.84 -8.66
CA VAL A 163 -12.10 -4.12 -7.82
C VAL A 163 -11.48 -2.79 -7.39
N TYR A 164 -11.22 -2.63 -6.09
CA TYR A 164 -10.52 -1.50 -5.50
C TYR A 164 -9.16 -1.96 -4.99
N LEU A 165 -8.12 -1.20 -5.31
CA LEU A 165 -6.75 -1.49 -4.92
C LEU A 165 -6.44 -0.87 -3.56
N ILE A 166 -5.87 -1.68 -2.64
CA ILE A 166 -5.33 -1.23 -1.36
C ILE A 166 -3.89 -1.71 -1.22
N ASP A 167 -3.08 -1.01 -0.42
CA ASP A 167 -1.64 -1.31 -0.22
C ASP A 167 -0.82 -1.49 -1.52
N THR A 168 -1.30 -0.95 -2.63
CA THR A 168 -0.67 -1.03 -3.96
C THR A 168 0.48 -0.04 -4.08
N LYS A 169 1.61 -0.47 -4.64
CA LYS A 169 2.78 0.41 -4.88
C LYS A 169 2.79 1.04 -6.26
N LEU A 170 2.01 0.54 -7.19
CA LEU A 170 1.90 0.96 -8.59
C LEU A 170 3.27 1.26 -9.23
N LEU A 171 4.10 0.23 -9.34
CA LEU A 171 5.47 0.32 -9.83
C LEU A 171 5.49 0.32 -11.36
N TRP A 172 6.32 1.15 -11.97
CA TRP A 172 6.59 1.07 -13.40
C TRP A 172 7.16 -0.31 -13.77
N ASN A 173 6.56 -0.98 -14.75
CA ASN A 173 6.98 -2.32 -15.17
C ASN A 173 8.20 -2.27 -16.10
N LYS A 174 9.39 -2.17 -15.54
CA LYS A 174 10.67 -2.23 -16.26
C LYS A 174 11.11 -3.67 -16.61
N TYR A 175 10.38 -4.67 -16.16
CA TYR A 175 10.72 -6.09 -16.36
C TYR A 175 9.84 -6.78 -17.41
N GLY A 176 8.92 -6.06 -18.06
CA GLY A 176 8.08 -6.58 -19.14
C GLY A 176 7.27 -7.80 -18.73
N GLY A 177 7.34 -8.85 -19.54
CA GLY A 177 6.63 -10.11 -19.32
C GLY A 177 7.03 -10.83 -18.03
N PHE A 178 8.29 -10.71 -17.62
CA PHE A 178 8.78 -11.31 -16.37
C PHE A 178 8.08 -10.72 -15.13
N GLY A 179 7.96 -9.38 -15.06
CA GLY A 179 7.26 -8.72 -13.96
C GLY A 179 5.79 -9.13 -13.87
N ARG A 180 5.10 -9.22 -15.02
CA ARG A 180 3.70 -9.68 -15.11
C ARG A 180 3.53 -11.12 -14.63
N ALA A 181 4.38 -12.02 -15.10
CA ALA A 181 4.35 -13.43 -14.70
C ALA A 181 4.60 -13.59 -13.19
N PHE A 182 5.54 -12.83 -12.64
CA PHE A 182 5.84 -12.83 -11.21
C PHE A 182 4.63 -12.38 -10.36
N GLU A 183 3.87 -11.37 -10.80
CA GLU A 183 2.66 -10.92 -10.09
C GLU A 183 1.52 -11.93 -10.13
N PHE A 184 1.30 -12.59 -11.27
CA PHE A 184 0.30 -13.67 -11.33
C PHE A 184 0.68 -14.86 -10.44
N MET A 185 1.95 -15.25 -10.43
CA MET A 185 2.44 -16.30 -9.55
C MET A 185 2.26 -15.93 -8.06
N TYR A 186 2.52 -14.67 -7.71
CA TYR A 186 2.34 -14.20 -6.34
C TYR A 186 0.87 -14.14 -5.93
N LEU A 187 -0.02 -13.75 -6.86
CA LEU A 187 -1.46 -13.82 -6.67
C LEU A 187 -1.91 -15.26 -6.42
N GLU A 188 -1.47 -16.23 -7.27
CA GLU A 188 -1.76 -17.66 -7.14
C GLU A 188 -1.34 -18.22 -5.79
N GLU A 189 -0.11 -17.92 -5.36
CA GLU A 189 0.38 -18.32 -4.02
C GLU A 189 -0.51 -17.80 -2.89
N SER A 190 -1.06 -16.59 -3.03
CA SER A 190 -1.93 -16.00 -2.01
C SER A 190 -3.35 -16.57 -1.98
N CYS A 191 -3.81 -17.13 -3.08
CA CYS A 191 -5.11 -17.79 -3.19
C CYS A 191 -5.11 -19.23 -2.67
N LEU A 192 -3.94 -19.86 -2.56
CA LEU A 192 -3.77 -21.30 -2.29
C LEU A 192 -4.52 -22.22 -3.29
N GLN A 193 -4.79 -21.73 -4.49
CA GLN A 193 -5.51 -22.41 -5.56
C GLN A 193 -4.91 -22.00 -6.90
N GLU A 194 -4.95 -22.93 -7.87
CA GLU A 194 -4.47 -22.65 -9.21
C GLU A 194 -5.33 -21.61 -9.92
N ILE A 195 -4.67 -20.69 -10.62
CA ILE A 195 -5.30 -19.70 -11.49
C ILE A 195 -4.84 -19.89 -12.94
N ASP A 196 -5.70 -19.47 -13.87
CA ASP A 196 -5.46 -19.61 -15.30
C ASP A 196 -4.66 -18.43 -15.86
N TYR A 197 -3.37 -18.67 -16.12
CA TYR A 197 -2.47 -17.74 -16.81
C TYR A 197 -1.36 -18.52 -17.52
N ASP A 198 -0.65 -17.88 -18.44
CA ASP A 198 0.39 -18.53 -19.27
C ASP A 198 1.58 -19.03 -18.44
N LYS A 199 1.52 -20.30 -18.03
CA LYS A 199 2.57 -21.00 -17.26
C LYS A 199 3.64 -21.63 -18.17
N GLU A 200 3.43 -21.67 -19.48
CA GLU A 200 4.39 -22.22 -20.43
C GLU A 200 5.40 -21.17 -20.92
N SER A 201 5.10 -19.89 -20.75
CA SER A 201 5.97 -18.80 -21.19
C SER A 201 7.35 -18.86 -20.56
N ILE A 202 8.35 -18.44 -21.30
CA ILE A 202 9.72 -18.26 -20.82
C ILE A 202 9.77 -17.30 -19.62
N TYR A 203 8.87 -16.30 -19.56
CA TYR A 203 8.74 -15.35 -18.47
C TYR A 203 8.30 -16.02 -17.18
N TYR A 204 7.31 -16.91 -17.24
CA TYR A 204 6.88 -17.68 -16.08
C TYR A 204 7.99 -18.61 -15.58
N LYS A 205 8.62 -19.38 -16.48
CA LYS A 205 9.73 -20.29 -16.11
C LYS A 205 10.87 -19.54 -15.41
N GLY A 206 11.22 -18.35 -15.91
CA GLY A 206 12.21 -17.47 -15.29
C GLY A 206 11.76 -16.91 -13.93
N ALA A 207 10.50 -16.46 -13.81
CA ALA A 207 9.93 -15.96 -12.56
C ALA A 207 9.88 -17.05 -11.48
N LYS A 208 9.50 -18.27 -11.84
CA LYS A 208 9.50 -19.46 -10.97
C LYS A 208 10.91 -19.81 -10.50
N GLY A 209 11.89 -19.77 -11.39
CA GLY A 209 13.30 -19.99 -11.04
C GLY A 209 13.80 -18.97 -10.01
N LEU A 210 13.52 -17.68 -10.22
CA LEU A 210 13.86 -16.63 -9.26
C LEU A 210 13.15 -16.84 -7.91
N ARG A 211 11.86 -17.19 -7.93
CA ARG A 211 11.08 -17.43 -6.72
C ARG A 211 11.67 -18.56 -5.89
N ASN A 212 12.01 -19.67 -6.54
CA ASN A 212 12.65 -20.83 -5.89
C ASN A 212 13.99 -20.44 -5.26
N TYR A 213 14.80 -19.65 -5.97
CA TYR A 213 16.08 -19.14 -5.46
C TYR A 213 15.90 -18.23 -4.22
N LEU A 214 14.93 -17.31 -4.25
CA LEU A 214 14.64 -16.45 -3.10
C LEU A 214 14.15 -17.24 -1.89
N THR A 215 13.32 -18.26 -2.09
CA THR A 215 12.86 -19.17 -1.03
C THR A 215 14.01 -19.95 -0.41
N PHE A 216 14.92 -20.46 -1.24
CA PHE A 216 16.15 -21.13 -0.78
C PHE A 216 17.02 -20.19 0.08
N LEU A 217 17.24 -18.94 -0.37
CA LEU A 217 17.99 -17.95 0.41
C LEU A 217 17.30 -17.63 1.76
N ALA A 218 15.98 -17.53 1.77
CA ALA A 218 15.21 -17.30 3.00
C ALA A 218 15.39 -18.46 3.99
N LYS A 219 15.38 -19.70 3.51
CA LYS A 219 15.62 -20.90 4.31
C LYS A 219 17.02 -20.91 4.94
N ILE A 220 18.04 -20.55 4.17
CA ILE A 220 19.42 -20.42 4.69
C ILE A 220 19.49 -19.36 5.81
N LYS A 221 18.87 -18.18 5.57
CA LYS A 221 18.83 -17.12 6.60
C LYS A 221 18.14 -17.56 7.88
N SER A 222 17.07 -18.33 7.79
CA SER A 222 16.32 -18.83 8.96
C SER A 222 17.17 -19.81 9.79
N ILE A 223 17.92 -20.70 9.13
CA ILE A 223 18.84 -21.65 9.78
C ILE A 223 19.96 -20.90 10.53
N ARG A 224 20.54 -19.88 9.90
CA ARG A 224 21.60 -19.06 10.55
C ARG A 224 21.09 -18.26 11.75
N ARG A 225 19.80 -17.85 11.76
CA ARG A 225 19.21 -17.15 12.90
C ARG A 225 18.87 -18.06 14.09
N LYS A 226 18.62 -19.35 13.84
CA LYS A 226 18.37 -20.33 14.90
C LYS A 226 19.66 -20.82 15.59
N LYS A 227 20.83 -20.55 14.99
CA LYS A 227 22.16 -20.92 15.54
C LYS A 227 22.83 -19.79 16.33
N LYS A 228 22.18 -18.64 16.42
CA LYS A 228 22.54 -17.50 17.29
C LYS A 228 21.52 -17.34 18.40
#